data_58daf6a176f1c8549f3263819d2cc1d6
#
_entry.id   58daf6a176f1c8549f3263819d2cc1d6
#
_cell.length_a   1.000
_cell.length_b   1.000
_cell.length_c   1.000
_cell.angle_alpha   90.00
_cell.angle_beta   90.00
_cell.angle_gamma   90.00
#
_symmetry.space_group_name_H-M   'P 1'
#
loop_
_entity.id
_entity.type
_entity.pdbx_description
1 polymer ?
#
loop_
_entity_poly.entity_id
_entity_poly.type
_entity_poly.pdbx_seq_one_letter_code
_entity_poly.pdbx_strand_id
1 'polypeptide(L)'
;MAQKPGLILTIPLGDKKFLTSNEVNRAGHWARAKNTRAWRDETAKQIREGIPKKRINYFAKIDMIIHKPTGRRYDPGNLYPVAKAIVDGIVLSGLLEDDDYTHVDGPHLHHGEPDKDHPGVTVIIRPISKDDSTVDISKLLSLKGNVDNALIELEKSKEILDEEISYAQEKSQWAFSEPVTDVINEGMEAAKNALKKIIETVEEIDAENYAQIKGN
;
A
#
# COMPACT_ATOMS: atom_id res chain seq x y z
N MET A 1 14.39 17.40 -9.36
CA MET A 1 13.58 18.44 -8.65
C MET A 1 13.72 18.19 -7.16
N ALA A 2 13.91 19.24 -6.32
CA ALA A 2 14.00 19.07 -4.88
C ALA A 2 12.64 18.55 -4.36
N GLN A 3 12.66 17.43 -3.62
CA GLN A 3 11.46 16.88 -3.00
C GLN A 3 10.92 17.90 -1.99
N LYS A 4 9.62 18.17 -2.04
CA LYS A 4 8.97 19.04 -1.06
C LYS A 4 8.97 18.32 0.28
N PRO A 5 9.34 19.00 1.39
CA PRO A 5 9.39 18.37 2.71
C PRO A 5 7.99 17.91 3.12
N GLY A 6 7.92 16.71 3.70
CA GLY A 6 6.73 16.20 4.36
C GLY A 6 6.39 16.99 5.63
N LEU A 7 5.14 16.94 6.07
CA LEU A 7 4.65 17.52 7.31
C LEU A 7 4.33 16.40 8.30
N ILE A 8 4.74 16.59 9.55
CA ILE A 8 4.37 15.69 10.66
C ILE A 8 3.68 16.52 11.71
N LEU A 9 2.51 16.05 12.16
CA LEU A 9 1.77 16.68 13.25
C LEU A 9 1.17 15.61 14.16
N THR A 10 1.04 15.94 15.45
CA THR A 10 0.42 15.04 16.43
C THR A 10 -0.88 15.66 16.92
N ILE A 11 -1.96 14.89 16.82
CA ILE A 11 -3.29 15.26 17.31
C ILE A 11 -3.53 14.51 18.61
N PRO A 12 -3.51 15.20 19.77
CA PRO A 12 -3.68 14.55 21.07
C PRO A 12 -5.08 13.98 21.23
N LEU A 13 -5.21 12.88 21.96
CA LEU A 13 -6.52 12.30 22.27
C LEU A 13 -7.38 13.27 23.13
N GLY A 14 -6.82 13.84 24.20
CA GLY A 14 -7.55 14.69 25.12
C GLY A 14 -8.87 14.06 25.58
N ASP A 15 -9.96 14.84 25.56
CA ASP A 15 -11.31 14.36 25.92
C ASP A 15 -12.02 13.58 24.79
N LYS A 16 -11.38 13.43 23.64
CA LYS A 16 -11.94 12.70 22.50
C LYS A 16 -11.86 11.19 22.73
N LYS A 17 -12.55 10.43 21.88
CA LYS A 17 -12.55 8.97 21.94
C LYS A 17 -12.11 8.39 20.61
N PHE A 18 -11.34 7.30 20.67
CA PHE A 18 -11.09 6.42 19.52
C PHE A 18 -12.34 5.55 19.28
N LEU A 19 -13.37 6.13 18.68
CA LEU A 19 -14.59 5.40 18.32
C LEU A 19 -14.35 4.57 17.07
N THR A 20 -14.53 3.26 17.19
CA THR A 20 -14.53 2.34 16.05
C THR A 20 -15.80 2.51 15.22
N SER A 21 -15.79 2.03 13.97
CA SER A 21 -16.96 2.02 13.10
C SER A 21 -18.18 1.38 13.76
N ASN A 22 -18.00 0.29 14.51
CA ASN A 22 -19.06 -0.38 15.24
C ASN A 22 -19.60 0.44 16.41
N GLU A 23 -18.72 1.14 17.13
CA GLU A 23 -19.12 2.03 18.24
C GLU A 23 -19.83 3.27 17.72
N VAL A 24 -19.38 3.82 16.59
CA VAL A 24 -20.05 4.94 15.90
C VAL A 24 -21.48 4.58 15.52
N ASN A 25 -21.71 3.36 15.00
CA ASN A 25 -23.03 2.89 14.62
C ASN A 25 -23.98 2.68 15.83
N ARG A 26 -23.42 2.34 17.00
CA ARG A 26 -24.17 2.15 18.26
C ARG A 26 -24.35 3.44 19.06
N ALA A 27 -23.46 4.41 18.85
CA ALA A 27 -23.53 5.69 19.57
C ALA A 27 -24.73 6.52 19.10
N GLY A 28 -25.35 7.21 20.01
CA GLY A 28 -26.39 8.18 19.68
C GLY A 28 -25.83 9.30 18.77
N HIS A 29 -26.67 9.80 17.87
CA HIS A 29 -26.31 10.82 16.87
C HIS A 29 -25.49 11.99 17.47
N TRP A 30 -25.95 12.54 18.61
CA TRP A 30 -25.30 13.69 19.27
C TRP A 30 -23.89 13.36 19.78
N ALA A 31 -23.70 12.18 20.39
CA ALA A 31 -22.39 11.76 20.90
C ALA A 31 -21.39 11.55 19.76
N ARG A 32 -21.83 10.94 18.67
CA ARG A 32 -21.04 10.76 17.45
C ARG A 32 -20.64 12.11 16.85
N ALA A 33 -21.62 12.99 16.61
CA ALA A 33 -21.37 14.32 16.05
C ALA A 33 -20.41 15.15 16.91
N LYS A 34 -20.57 15.10 18.25
CA LYS A 34 -19.66 15.75 19.17
C LYS A 34 -18.23 15.25 19.07
N ASN A 35 -18.02 13.93 19.02
CA ASN A 35 -16.68 13.35 18.93
C ASN A 35 -16.02 13.65 17.57
N THR A 36 -16.75 13.53 16.47
CA THR A 36 -16.26 13.85 15.12
C THR A 36 -15.84 15.33 15.05
N ARG A 37 -16.70 16.23 15.55
CA ARG A 37 -16.39 17.67 15.60
C ARG A 37 -15.14 17.94 16.44
N ALA A 38 -15.00 17.29 17.59
CA ALA A 38 -13.85 17.49 18.48
C ALA A 38 -12.52 17.07 17.80
N TRP A 39 -12.49 15.97 17.09
CA TRP A 39 -11.31 15.55 16.31
C TRP A 39 -11.00 16.55 15.20
N ARG A 40 -11.99 16.94 14.42
CA ARG A 40 -11.85 17.87 13.30
C ARG A 40 -11.34 19.25 13.77
N ASP A 41 -11.98 19.82 14.79
CA ASP A 41 -11.68 21.16 15.26
C ASP A 41 -10.31 21.21 15.95
N GLU A 42 -9.93 20.16 16.71
CA GLU A 42 -8.59 20.04 17.30
C GLU A 42 -7.52 19.93 16.21
N THR A 43 -7.74 19.13 15.18
CA THR A 43 -6.81 19.03 14.04
C THR A 43 -6.61 20.39 13.38
N ALA A 44 -7.70 21.10 13.08
CA ALA A 44 -7.62 22.41 12.47
C ALA A 44 -6.89 23.43 13.37
N LYS A 45 -7.06 23.34 14.70
CA LYS A 45 -6.36 24.16 15.68
C LYS A 45 -4.85 23.86 15.66
N GLN A 46 -4.44 22.61 15.82
CA GLN A 46 -3.02 22.20 15.83
C GLN A 46 -2.29 22.66 14.57
N ILE A 47 -2.95 22.58 13.41
CA ILE A 47 -2.37 23.05 12.14
C ILE A 47 -2.21 24.57 12.15
N ARG A 48 -3.22 25.33 12.57
CA ARG A 48 -3.16 26.79 12.57
C ARG A 48 -2.13 27.35 13.55
N GLU A 49 -1.90 26.65 14.66
CA GLU A 49 -0.95 27.05 15.70
C GLU A 49 0.48 26.58 15.40
N GLY A 50 0.64 25.39 14.82
CA GLY A 50 1.94 24.73 14.64
C GLY A 50 2.55 24.82 13.24
N ILE A 51 1.77 25.13 12.21
CA ILE A 51 2.24 25.11 10.81
C ILE A 51 2.10 26.52 10.21
N PRO A 52 3.17 27.04 9.54
CA PRO A 52 3.06 28.29 8.80
C PRO A 52 1.91 28.22 7.80
N LYS A 53 1.19 29.32 7.59
CA LYS A 53 0.06 29.43 6.66
C LYS A 53 0.55 29.16 5.21
N LYS A 54 0.68 27.91 4.85
CA LYS A 54 1.10 27.47 3.51
C LYS A 54 0.21 26.33 3.08
N ARG A 55 -0.54 26.53 2.02
CA ARG A 55 -1.37 25.51 1.41
C ARG A 55 -0.51 24.45 0.74
N ILE A 56 -0.87 23.19 0.88
CA ILE A 56 -0.31 22.09 0.13
C ILE A 56 -0.84 22.18 -1.30
N ASN A 57 0.07 22.27 -2.27
CA ASN A 57 -0.22 22.38 -3.70
C ASN A 57 0.34 21.19 -4.49
N TYR A 58 0.40 20.03 -3.87
CA TYR A 58 0.85 18.79 -4.47
C TYR A 58 -0.11 17.66 -4.08
N PHE A 59 -0.09 16.58 -4.83
CA PHE A 59 -0.81 15.36 -4.47
C PHE A 59 -0.15 14.74 -3.24
N ALA A 60 -0.92 14.56 -2.18
CA ALA A 60 -0.41 14.22 -0.86
C ALA A 60 -0.81 12.82 -0.44
N LYS A 61 0.14 12.05 0.08
CA LYS A 61 -0.15 10.84 0.84
C LYS A 61 -0.32 11.19 2.31
N ILE A 62 -1.38 10.66 2.94
CA ILE A 62 -1.66 10.83 4.34
C ILE A 62 -1.56 9.48 5.06
N ASP A 63 -0.54 9.33 5.88
CA ASP A 63 -0.38 8.20 6.79
C ASP A 63 -0.73 8.65 8.23
N MET A 64 -1.44 7.80 8.98
CA MET A 64 -1.84 8.07 10.36
C MET A 64 -1.41 6.93 11.28
N ILE A 65 -0.56 7.23 12.25
CA ILE A 65 -0.10 6.28 13.26
C ILE A 65 -0.90 6.52 14.54
N ILE A 66 -1.59 5.47 15.01
CA ILE A 66 -2.52 5.57 16.13
C ILE A 66 -1.86 5.09 17.42
N HIS A 67 -1.64 6.00 18.35
CA HIS A 67 -1.09 5.74 19.68
C HIS A 67 -2.22 5.67 20.71
N LYS A 68 -2.65 4.46 21.05
CA LYS A 68 -3.70 4.23 22.07
C LYS A 68 -3.10 4.26 23.47
N PRO A 69 -3.89 4.63 24.51
CA PRO A 69 -3.41 4.60 25.89
C PRO A 69 -3.18 3.19 26.44
N THR A 70 -3.60 2.15 25.71
CA THR A 70 -3.48 0.76 26.14
C THR A 70 -3.04 -0.14 25.00
N GLY A 71 -2.26 -1.19 25.29
CA GLY A 71 -1.79 -2.19 24.34
C GLY A 71 -2.83 -3.23 23.88
N ARG A 72 -4.14 -2.98 24.08
CA ARG A 72 -5.18 -3.92 23.60
C ARG A 72 -5.14 -4.03 22.08
N ARG A 73 -5.17 -5.25 21.58
CA ARG A 73 -5.26 -5.54 20.14
C ARG A 73 -6.50 -4.90 19.53
N TYR A 74 -6.34 -4.31 18.38
CA TYR A 74 -7.40 -3.70 17.58
C TYR A 74 -6.99 -3.70 16.12
N ASP A 75 -7.96 -3.52 15.24
CA ASP A 75 -7.72 -3.28 13.83
C ASP A 75 -7.71 -1.76 13.58
N PRO A 76 -6.60 -1.17 13.11
CA PRO A 76 -6.53 0.25 12.80
C PRO A 76 -7.62 0.71 11.83
N GLY A 77 -7.99 -0.11 10.84
CA GLY A 77 -9.05 0.19 9.88
C GLY A 77 -10.41 0.47 10.51
N ASN A 78 -10.69 -0.11 11.67
CA ASN A 78 -11.92 0.18 12.42
C ASN A 78 -11.99 1.62 12.97
N LEU A 79 -10.88 2.36 12.97
CA LEU A 79 -10.81 3.76 13.41
C LEU A 79 -10.95 4.76 12.24
N TYR A 80 -11.35 4.29 11.07
CA TYR A 80 -11.60 5.15 9.91
C TYR A 80 -12.49 6.38 10.21
N PRO A 81 -13.54 6.32 11.07
CA PRO A 81 -14.32 7.51 11.43
C PRO A 81 -13.49 8.61 12.12
N VAL A 82 -12.48 8.22 12.89
CA VAL A 82 -11.54 9.17 13.53
C VAL A 82 -10.61 9.77 12.46
N ALA A 83 -10.07 8.92 11.60
CA ALA A 83 -9.18 9.34 10.51
C ALA A 83 -9.89 10.32 9.56
N LYS A 84 -11.12 10.04 9.16
CA LYS A 84 -11.90 10.95 8.31
C LYS A 84 -12.12 12.30 8.99
N ALA A 85 -12.43 12.31 10.28
CA ALA A 85 -12.60 13.56 11.03
C ALA A 85 -11.30 14.38 11.10
N ILE A 86 -10.15 13.72 11.18
CA ILE A 86 -8.83 14.38 11.14
C ILE A 86 -8.59 14.99 9.74
N VAL A 87 -8.86 14.24 8.67
CA VAL A 87 -8.71 14.76 7.29
C VAL A 87 -9.63 15.96 7.06
N ASP A 88 -10.90 15.88 7.50
CA ASP A 88 -11.82 17.03 7.46
C ASP A 88 -11.25 18.25 8.22
N GLY A 89 -10.51 18.01 9.30
CA GLY A 89 -9.80 19.06 10.05
C GLY A 89 -8.64 19.67 9.28
N ILE A 90 -7.90 18.86 8.51
CA ILE A 90 -6.83 19.34 7.65
C ILE A 90 -7.38 20.26 6.55
N VAL A 91 -8.49 19.87 5.92
CA VAL A 91 -9.20 20.70 4.93
C VAL A 91 -9.76 21.98 5.60
N LEU A 92 -10.41 21.86 6.75
CA LEU A 92 -10.95 22.98 7.52
C LEU A 92 -9.88 24.00 7.93
N SER A 93 -8.64 23.56 8.15
CA SER A 93 -7.53 24.46 8.46
C SER A 93 -7.07 25.29 7.27
N GLY A 94 -7.40 24.88 6.04
CA GLY A 94 -6.94 25.46 4.78
C GLY A 94 -5.58 24.92 4.32
N LEU A 95 -5.02 23.91 5.00
CA LEU A 95 -3.75 23.28 4.63
C LEU A 95 -3.90 22.46 3.33
N LEU A 96 -5.00 21.71 3.19
CA LEU A 96 -5.43 21.04 1.95
C LEU A 96 -6.61 21.78 1.33
N GLU A 97 -6.75 21.69 0.02
CA GLU A 97 -7.88 22.24 -0.72
C GLU A 97 -9.13 21.40 -0.55
N ASP A 98 -8.96 20.09 -0.76
CA ASP A 98 -10.00 19.08 -0.64
C ASP A 98 -9.35 17.75 -0.26
N ASP A 99 -10.16 16.77 0.12
CA ASP A 99 -9.74 15.41 0.46
C ASP A 99 -10.18 14.36 -0.58
N ASP A 100 -10.50 14.80 -1.78
CA ASP A 100 -10.87 13.91 -2.85
C ASP A 100 -9.66 13.18 -3.47
N TYR A 101 -9.93 12.19 -4.32
CA TYR A 101 -8.92 11.36 -4.98
C TYR A 101 -7.95 12.14 -5.90
N THR A 102 -8.24 13.40 -6.20
CA THR A 102 -7.36 14.26 -7.00
C THR A 102 -6.33 15.00 -6.15
N HIS A 103 -6.53 15.06 -4.84
CA HIS A 103 -5.71 15.79 -3.88
C HIS A 103 -4.95 14.87 -2.93
N VAL A 104 -5.55 13.71 -2.54
CA VAL A 104 -5.05 12.87 -1.46
C VAL A 104 -5.09 11.39 -1.81
N ASP A 105 -4.01 10.69 -1.45
CA ASP A 105 -3.94 9.25 -1.28
C ASP A 105 -4.00 8.91 0.22
N GLY A 106 -5.07 8.25 0.65
CA GLY A 106 -5.29 7.90 2.06
C GLY A 106 -6.64 8.42 2.60
N PRO A 107 -6.81 8.45 3.93
CA PRO A 107 -5.83 8.16 4.98
C PRO A 107 -5.49 6.68 5.13
N HIS A 108 -4.20 6.37 5.26
CA HIS A 108 -3.70 5.04 5.58
C HIS A 108 -3.47 4.93 7.08
N LEU A 109 -4.05 3.92 7.71
CA LEU A 109 -4.05 3.77 9.16
C LEU A 109 -3.04 2.69 9.60
N HIS A 110 -2.16 3.07 10.51
CA HIS A 110 -1.12 2.21 11.07
C HIS A 110 -1.27 2.08 12.59
N HIS A 111 -0.91 0.90 13.10
CA HIS A 111 -0.76 0.69 14.53
C HIS A 111 0.53 1.36 15.01
N GLY A 112 0.44 2.21 16.04
CA GLY A 112 1.57 2.79 16.75
C GLY A 112 1.75 2.15 18.12
N GLU A 113 2.94 2.30 18.69
CA GLU A 113 3.19 1.88 20.06
C GLU A 113 2.20 2.56 21.02
N PRO A 114 1.71 1.83 22.05
CA PRO A 114 0.83 2.40 23.05
C PRO A 114 1.54 3.54 23.79
N ASP A 115 0.86 4.67 23.91
CA ASP A 115 1.31 5.80 24.69
C ASP A 115 0.25 6.17 25.74
N LYS A 116 0.57 5.90 27.01
CA LYS A 116 -0.34 6.13 28.13
C LYS A 116 -0.40 7.61 28.49
N ASP A 117 0.71 8.31 28.34
CA ASP A 117 0.87 9.67 28.81
C ASP A 117 0.42 10.69 27.75
N HIS A 118 0.68 10.36 26.46
CA HIS A 118 0.36 11.22 25.32
C HIS A 118 -0.39 10.46 24.20
N PRO A 119 -1.52 9.81 24.50
CA PRO A 119 -2.25 9.10 23.45
C PRO A 119 -2.77 10.08 22.40
N GLY A 120 -2.78 9.62 21.14
CA GLY A 120 -3.20 10.48 20.03
C GLY A 120 -2.98 9.83 18.67
N VAL A 121 -2.94 10.67 17.65
CA VAL A 121 -2.66 10.26 16.27
C VAL A 121 -1.54 11.11 15.72
N THR A 122 -0.46 10.45 15.27
CA THR A 122 0.58 11.12 14.49
C THR A 122 0.17 11.07 13.02
N VAL A 123 0.05 12.23 12.40
CA VAL A 123 -0.32 12.39 10.99
C VAL A 123 0.92 12.80 10.21
N ILE A 124 1.23 12.04 9.16
CA ILE A 124 2.34 12.29 8.25
C ILE A 124 1.73 12.62 6.89
N ILE A 125 2.01 13.82 6.39
CA ILE A 125 1.56 14.29 5.07
C ILE A 125 2.80 14.50 4.20
N ARG A 126 2.92 13.74 3.12
CA ARG A 126 4.07 13.79 2.24
C ARG A 126 3.66 13.91 0.77
N PRO A 127 4.47 14.61 -0.05
CA PRO A 127 4.23 14.62 -1.49
C PRO A 127 4.51 13.24 -2.07
N ILE A 128 3.62 12.80 -2.96
CA ILE A 128 3.85 11.65 -3.82
C ILE A 128 3.50 12.01 -5.26
N SER A 129 4.06 11.27 -6.22
CA SER A 129 3.57 11.30 -7.58
C SER A 129 2.20 10.63 -7.65
N LYS A 130 1.30 11.11 -8.50
CA LYS A 130 0.04 10.39 -8.76
C LYS A 130 0.29 9.00 -9.32
N ASP A 131 1.41 8.82 -10.02
CA ASP A 131 1.83 7.55 -10.57
C ASP A 131 2.30 6.57 -9.47
N ASP A 132 2.80 7.10 -8.34
CA ASP A 132 3.24 6.30 -7.18
C ASP A 132 2.08 5.83 -6.30
N SER A 133 0.91 6.50 -6.35
CA SER A 133 -0.28 6.13 -5.58
C SER A 133 -1.05 4.96 -6.20
N THR A 134 -0.90 4.78 -7.50
CA THR A 134 -1.47 3.66 -8.23
C THR A 134 -0.41 2.57 -8.38
N VAL A 135 -0.70 1.38 -7.86
CA VAL A 135 0.05 0.19 -8.28
C VAL A 135 0.04 0.21 -9.80
N ASP A 136 1.22 0.20 -10.42
CA ASP A 136 1.33 0.22 -11.88
C ASP A 136 0.70 -1.07 -12.43
N ILE A 137 -0.61 -0.99 -12.69
CA ILE A 137 -1.41 -2.12 -13.20
C ILE A 137 -0.81 -2.61 -14.53
N SER A 138 -0.18 -1.74 -15.31
CA SER A 138 0.47 -2.14 -16.57
C SER A 138 1.68 -3.03 -16.32
N LYS A 139 2.48 -2.74 -15.28
CA LYS A 139 3.59 -3.60 -14.84
C LYS A 139 3.08 -4.95 -14.31
N LEU A 140 2.02 -4.95 -13.49
CA LEU A 140 1.41 -6.19 -12.99
C LEU A 140 0.82 -7.05 -14.12
N LEU A 141 0.15 -6.44 -15.11
CA LEU A 141 -0.36 -7.15 -16.27
C LEU A 141 0.75 -7.71 -17.15
N SER A 142 1.85 -6.97 -17.33
CA SER A 142 3.05 -7.45 -18.04
C SER A 142 3.69 -8.63 -17.30
N LEU A 143 3.81 -8.55 -15.99
CA LEU A 143 4.31 -9.64 -15.14
C LEU A 143 3.45 -10.89 -15.29
N LYS A 144 2.13 -10.73 -15.18
CA LYS A 144 1.18 -11.84 -15.38
C LYS A 144 1.34 -12.47 -16.75
N GLY A 145 1.41 -11.67 -17.82
CA GLY A 145 1.60 -12.19 -19.18
C GLY A 145 2.90 -12.98 -19.33
N ASN A 146 3.99 -12.57 -18.68
CA ASN A 146 5.25 -13.30 -18.68
C ASN A 146 5.14 -14.66 -17.96
N VAL A 147 4.42 -14.69 -16.82
CA VAL A 147 4.17 -15.94 -16.08
C VAL A 147 3.28 -16.89 -16.89
N ASP A 148 2.20 -16.39 -17.47
CA ASP A 148 1.30 -17.19 -18.30
C ASP A 148 2.03 -17.82 -19.51
N ASN A 149 2.89 -17.06 -20.18
CA ASN A 149 3.70 -17.57 -21.28
C ASN A 149 4.69 -18.66 -20.82
N ALA A 150 5.34 -18.47 -19.67
CA ALA A 150 6.25 -19.46 -19.12
C ALA A 150 5.53 -20.77 -18.76
N LEU A 151 4.32 -20.67 -18.21
CA LEU A 151 3.49 -21.83 -17.91
C LEU A 151 3.11 -22.61 -19.18
N ILE A 152 2.69 -21.92 -20.23
CA ILE A 152 2.37 -22.55 -21.53
C ILE A 152 3.58 -23.33 -22.10
N GLU A 153 4.76 -22.74 -22.05
CA GLU A 153 5.98 -23.41 -22.56
C GLU A 153 6.38 -24.61 -21.70
N LEU A 154 6.18 -24.54 -20.38
CA LEU A 154 6.40 -25.66 -19.47
C LEU A 154 5.40 -26.80 -19.72
N GLU A 155 4.12 -26.49 -19.95
CA GLU A 155 3.10 -27.50 -20.27
C GLU A 155 3.42 -28.22 -21.58
N LYS A 156 3.78 -27.49 -22.63
CA LYS A 156 4.21 -28.10 -23.90
C LYS A 156 5.42 -29.02 -23.72
N SER A 157 6.40 -28.57 -22.95
CA SER A 157 7.61 -29.38 -22.69
C SER A 157 7.27 -30.65 -21.93
N LYS A 158 6.30 -30.61 -21.02
CA LYS A 158 5.81 -31.75 -20.27
C LYS A 158 5.08 -32.74 -21.18
N GLU A 159 4.19 -32.28 -22.05
CA GLU A 159 3.45 -33.13 -22.99
C GLU A 159 4.41 -33.94 -23.86
N ILE A 160 5.44 -33.29 -24.45
CA ILE A 160 6.42 -33.96 -25.28
C ILE A 160 7.26 -34.95 -24.46
N LEU A 161 7.62 -34.60 -23.23
CA LEU A 161 8.34 -35.51 -22.34
C LEU A 161 7.51 -36.76 -22.04
N ASP A 162 6.22 -36.60 -21.74
CA ASP A 162 5.31 -37.71 -21.45
C ASP A 162 5.14 -38.63 -22.67
N GLU A 163 5.04 -38.07 -23.89
CA GLU A 163 5.00 -38.82 -25.13
C GLU A 163 6.28 -39.63 -25.35
N GLU A 164 7.45 -39.04 -25.14
CA GLU A 164 8.72 -39.73 -25.34
C GLU A 164 9.01 -40.75 -24.25
N ILE A 165 8.60 -40.51 -23.01
CA ILE A 165 8.67 -41.53 -21.95
C ILE A 165 7.80 -42.73 -22.33
N SER A 166 6.60 -42.50 -22.83
CA SER A 166 5.67 -43.54 -23.26
C SER A 166 6.27 -44.35 -24.40
N TYR A 167 6.85 -43.69 -25.42
CA TYR A 167 7.54 -44.32 -26.52
C TYR A 167 8.75 -45.14 -26.07
N ALA A 168 9.58 -44.59 -25.18
CA ALA A 168 10.76 -45.29 -24.65
C ALA A 168 10.38 -46.51 -23.82
N GLN A 169 9.30 -46.46 -23.06
CA GLN A 169 8.75 -47.60 -22.31
C GLN A 169 8.25 -48.71 -23.25
N GLU A 170 7.53 -48.34 -24.30
CA GLU A 170 7.06 -49.31 -25.32
C GLU A 170 8.19 -50.02 -26.05
N LYS A 171 9.28 -49.30 -26.32
CA LYS A 171 10.47 -49.85 -27.03
C LYS A 171 11.51 -50.47 -26.11
N SER A 172 11.28 -50.46 -24.79
CA SER A 172 12.29 -50.89 -23.80
C SER A 172 13.62 -50.12 -23.90
N GLN A 173 13.55 -48.89 -24.36
CA GLN A 173 14.67 -47.95 -24.46
C GLN A 173 14.56 -46.87 -23.41
N TRP A 174 15.59 -46.68 -22.61
CA TRP A 174 15.61 -45.68 -21.51
C TRP A 174 16.39 -44.42 -21.87
N ALA A 175 16.58 -44.12 -23.11
CA ALA A 175 17.26 -42.89 -23.56
C ALA A 175 16.23 -41.94 -24.18
N PHE A 176 16.23 -40.68 -23.73
CA PHE A 176 15.46 -39.63 -24.39
C PHE A 176 16.02 -39.39 -25.80
N SER A 177 15.14 -39.16 -26.77
CA SER A 177 15.56 -38.74 -28.11
C SER A 177 16.11 -37.30 -28.09
N GLU A 178 16.99 -36.96 -29.05
CA GLU A 178 17.51 -35.59 -29.21
C GLU A 178 16.41 -34.53 -29.25
N PRO A 179 15.30 -34.69 -30.00
CA PRO A 179 14.23 -33.71 -30.04
C PRO A 179 13.56 -33.42 -28.68
N VAL A 180 13.45 -34.44 -27.81
CA VAL A 180 12.86 -34.24 -26.45
C VAL A 180 13.81 -33.44 -25.57
N THR A 181 15.10 -33.72 -25.64
CA THR A 181 16.09 -32.95 -24.89
C THR A 181 16.08 -31.48 -25.30
N ASP A 182 15.95 -31.22 -26.61
CA ASP A 182 15.91 -29.85 -27.14
C ASP A 182 14.67 -29.10 -26.65
N VAL A 183 13.49 -29.72 -26.68
CA VAL A 183 12.23 -29.07 -26.20
C VAL A 183 12.25 -28.83 -24.69
N ILE A 184 12.80 -29.77 -23.91
CA ILE A 184 12.99 -29.55 -22.48
C ILE A 184 13.92 -28.36 -22.23
N ASN A 185 15.02 -28.29 -22.96
CA ASN A 185 15.98 -27.20 -22.85
C ASN A 185 15.35 -25.86 -23.26
N GLU A 186 14.58 -25.81 -24.35
CA GLU A 186 13.84 -24.62 -24.78
C GLU A 186 12.81 -24.19 -23.76
N GLY A 187 12.01 -25.11 -23.21
CA GLY A 187 11.05 -24.83 -22.17
C GLY A 187 11.67 -24.32 -20.85
N MET A 188 12.79 -24.91 -20.45
CA MET A 188 13.57 -24.46 -19.30
C MET A 188 14.15 -23.07 -19.52
N GLU A 189 14.65 -22.77 -20.72
CA GLU A 189 15.19 -21.45 -21.02
C GLU A 189 14.10 -20.40 -21.09
N ALA A 190 12.93 -20.72 -21.65
CA ALA A 190 11.76 -19.83 -21.62
C ALA A 190 11.31 -19.53 -20.19
N ALA A 191 11.25 -20.54 -19.31
CA ALA A 191 10.92 -20.38 -17.90
C ALA A 191 11.95 -19.52 -17.15
N LYS A 192 13.25 -19.73 -17.40
CA LYS A 192 14.31 -18.89 -16.83
C LYS A 192 14.19 -17.44 -17.26
N ASN A 193 13.93 -17.20 -18.55
CA ASN A 193 13.77 -15.84 -19.07
C ASN A 193 12.54 -15.15 -18.51
N ALA A 194 11.43 -15.86 -18.31
CA ALA A 194 10.24 -15.33 -17.67
C ALA A 194 10.51 -14.98 -16.19
N LEU A 195 11.17 -15.87 -15.44
CA LEU A 195 11.58 -15.63 -14.07
C LEU A 195 12.52 -14.43 -13.95
N LYS A 196 13.49 -14.31 -14.87
CA LYS A 196 14.40 -13.17 -14.90
C LYS A 196 13.67 -11.85 -15.08
N LYS A 197 12.72 -11.80 -16.03
CA LYS A 197 11.87 -10.60 -16.21
C LYS A 197 11.02 -10.27 -14.98
N ILE A 198 10.52 -11.28 -14.27
CA ILE A 198 9.80 -11.09 -13.01
C ILE A 198 10.72 -10.45 -11.96
N ILE A 199 11.93 -10.99 -11.79
CA ILE A 199 12.93 -10.46 -10.84
C ILE A 199 13.29 -9.01 -11.20
N GLU A 200 13.62 -8.74 -12.47
CA GLU A 200 13.93 -7.39 -12.94
C GLU A 200 12.77 -6.40 -12.64
N THR A 201 11.51 -6.80 -12.87
CA THR A 201 10.35 -5.95 -12.58
C THR A 201 10.18 -5.72 -11.07
N VAL A 202 10.42 -6.75 -10.24
CA VAL A 202 10.37 -6.62 -8.77
C VAL A 202 11.50 -5.72 -8.27
N GLU A 203 12.72 -5.88 -8.79
CA GLU A 203 13.88 -5.04 -8.44
C GLU A 203 13.66 -3.58 -8.85
N GLU A 204 13.03 -3.31 -10.00
CA GLU A 204 12.65 -1.96 -10.41
C GLU A 204 11.64 -1.35 -9.41
N ILE A 205 10.61 -2.10 -9.02
CA ILE A 205 9.61 -1.66 -8.03
C ILE A 205 10.27 -1.41 -6.67
N ASP A 206 11.16 -2.31 -6.22
CA ASP A 206 11.88 -2.17 -4.95
C ASP A 206 12.87 -1.01 -4.99
N ALA A 207 13.59 -0.81 -6.10
CA ALA A 207 14.53 0.30 -6.26
C ALA A 207 13.80 1.66 -6.25
N GLU A 208 12.65 1.75 -6.91
CA GLU A 208 11.79 2.94 -6.87
C GLU A 208 11.29 3.21 -5.44
N ASN A 209 10.81 2.18 -4.73
CA ASN A 209 10.38 2.28 -3.34
C ASN A 209 11.54 2.64 -2.40
N TYR A 210 12.73 2.03 -2.61
CA TYR A 210 13.91 2.29 -1.77
C TYR A 210 14.50 3.69 -2.00
N ALA A 211 14.48 4.19 -3.23
CA ALA A 211 14.87 5.56 -3.54
C ALA A 211 13.93 6.58 -2.87
N GLN A 212 12.64 6.26 -2.77
CA GLN A 212 11.67 7.08 -2.04
C GLN A 212 11.91 7.08 -0.52
N ILE A 213 12.36 5.94 0.04
CA ILE A 213 12.65 5.81 1.49
C ILE A 213 13.97 6.49 1.86
N LYS A 214 15.00 6.43 0.99
CA LYS A 214 16.32 7.04 1.25
C LYS A 214 16.41 8.52 0.87
N GLY A 215 15.48 9.04 0.10
CA GLY A 215 15.41 10.46 -0.29
C GLY A 215 14.81 11.37 0.78
N ASN A 216 14.53 10.85 1.96
CA ASN A 216 14.03 11.57 3.14
C ASN A 216 15.12 11.76 4.17
#